data_c36c300a45a5df805db104e99290c51f
#
_entry.id   c36c300a45a5df805db104e99290c51f
#
_cell.length_a   1.000
_cell.length_b   1.000
_cell.length_c   1.000
_cell.angle_alpha   90.00
_cell.angle_beta   90.00
_cell.angle_gamma   90.00
#
_symmetry.space_group_name_H-M   'P 1'
#
loop_
_entity.id
_entity.type
_entity.pdbx_description
1 polymer ?
#
loop_
_entity_poly.entity_id
_entity_poly.type
_entity_poly.pdbx_seq_one_letter_code
_entity_poly.pdbx_strand_id
1 'polypeptide(L)'
;MNIIIFGTGTIYKEQIDKVQDSIVTLADNSKYKIGTIIDGKEVISPNDIYRYSYDIIVVMARDKQDIENQLVELGIKKKYIWHWRKYFAYSKDIRVVKYKTKEAKKCDYKRKRVLIASTEMNFSGSVMVAMYAGEILLDAGFKVSVIAPYVEKEVADRFILKGIEVIEYSILRYTKYDELIDICDFDFLLANTFTMKSVVESVSGKKPVLWWIHEASDIYKSYIQEFGISKTKNYDKVIIKAVSNIAKNNFNKCYMDILKEIMPYGIPDINMQSHYDKKSNYVKFAVIGGLCENKSQEDVIEAFIKLQCYYGDLIKLYVVGNYSNLYGSHIVKKYKDNNGVKFMGALNRKQIFDIYKEVDVVICASKEDCLPVVMTEAMMYEKVIICSDGTGTAEVIRNGVDGFIFQKGNIKELFDICKYIIENKQDVKIIGKNGKKVFQWIVLKTDY
;
A
#
# COMPACT_ATOMS: atom_id res chain seq x y z
N MET A 1 20.53 -8.90 -25.10
CA MET A 1 20.02 -10.31 -25.20
C MET A 1 19.22 -10.47 -26.49
N ASN A 2 19.12 -11.70 -26.99
CA ASN A 2 18.19 -12.06 -28.06
C ASN A 2 16.88 -12.51 -27.41
N ILE A 3 15.79 -11.83 -27.66
CA ILE A 3 14.52 -12.12 -26.99
C ILE A 3 13.41 -12.47 -27.97
N ILE A 4 12.53 -13.35 -27.55
CA ILE A 4 11.23 -13.55 -28.20
C ILE A 4 10.19 -12.84 -27.34
N ILE A 5 9.32 -12.03 -27.93
CA ILE A 5 8.19 -11.43 -27.24
C ILE A 5 6.95 -12.28 -27.49
N PHE A 6 6.32 -12.73 -26.42
CA PHE A 6 5.06 -13.46 -26.48
C PHE A 6 3.89 -12.55 -26.10
N GLY A 7 2.94 -12.37 -27.02
CA GLY A 7 1.76 -11.51 -26.87
C GLY A 7 1.95 -10.13 -27.47
N THR A 8 1.18 -9.86 -28.53
CA THR A 8 1.20 -8.60 -29.31
C THR A 8 -0.07 -7.75 -29.05
N GLY A 9 -0.59 -7.83 -27.83
CA GLY A 9 -1.78 -7.11 -27.37
C GLY A 9 -1.50 -5.71 -26.83
N THR A 10 -2.35 -5.25 -25.91
CA THR A 10 -2.27 -3.90 -25.31
C THR A 10 -0.93 -3.65 -24.62
N ILE A 11 -0.46 -4.61 -23.80
CA ILE A 11 0.82 -4.46 -23.07
C ILE A 11 2.00 -4.31 -24.05
N TYR A 12 2.01 -5.08 -25.14
CA TYR A 12 3.02 -4.93 -26.18
C TYR A 12 3.04 -3.51 -26.72
N LYS A 13 1.89 -3.01 -27.16
CA LYS A 13 1.75 -1.65 -27.74
C LYS A 13 2.18 -0.53 -26.77
N GLU A 14 1.94 -0.71 -25.49
CA GLU A 14 2.31 0.27 -24.45
C GLU A 14 3.78 0.23 -24.03
N GLN A 15 4.47 -0.89 -24.28
CA GLN A 15 5.80 -1.12 -23.70
C GLN A 15 6.89 -1.35 -24.74
N ILE A 16 6.54 -1.62 -26.01
CA ILE A 16 7.52 -2.04 -27.03
C ILE A 16 8.64 -1.01 -27.23
N ASP A 17 8.34 0.28 -27.21
CA ASP A 17 9.32 1.35 -27.38
C ASP A 17 10.39 1.39 -26.28
N LYS A 18 10.14 0.70 -25.16
CA LYS A 18 11.06 0.61 -24.02
C LYS A 18 11.97 -0.60 -24.07
N VAL A 19 11.78 -1.51 -25.03
CA VAL A 19 12.58 -2.72 -25.19
C VAL A 19 13.89 -2.34 -25.88
N GLN A 20 15.01 -2.60 -25.19
CA GLN A 20 16.36 -2.27 -25.68
C GLN A 20 17.09 -3.48 -26.28
N ASP A 21 16.64 -4.69 -25.98
CA ASP A 21 17.24 -5.92 -26.47
C ASP A 21 16.80 -6.26 -27.89
N SER A 22 17.58 -7.13 -28.57
CA SER A 22 17.30 -7.57 -29.92
C SER A 22 16.10 -8.52 -29.96
N ILE A 23 15.00 -8.05 -30.54
CA ILE A 23 13.81 -8.89 -30.76
C ILE A 23 14.05 -9.80 -31.95
N VAL A 24 14.10 -11.11 -31.72
CA VAL A 24 14.30 -12.13 -32.77
C VAL A 24 13.01 -12.28 -33.56
N THR A 25 11.91 -12.54 -32.88
CA THR A 25 10.57 -12.68 -33.46
C THR A 25 9.48 -12.41 -32.41
N LEU A 26 8.24 -12.35 -32.85
CA LEU A 26 7.06 -12.23 -32.02
C LEU A 26 6.29 -13.54 -32.00
N ALA A 27 5.68 -13.93 -30.90
CA ALA A 27 4.80 -15.09 -30.80
C ALA A 27 3.42 -14.64 -30.26
N ASP A 28 2.36 -15.22 -30.79
CA ASP A 28 0.98 -14.91 -30.30
C ASP A 28 0.08 -16.14 -30.50
N ASN A 29 -0.90 -16.33 -29.64
CA ASN A 29 -1.91 -17.38 -29.75
C ASN A 29 -3.00 -17.10 -30.78
N SER A 30 -3.11 -15.85 -31.23
CA SER A 30 -4.15 -15.44 -32.17
C SER A 30 -3.88 -15.91 -33.57
N LYS A 31 -4.72 -16.81 -34.09
CA LYS A 31 -4.65 -17.30 -35.48
C LYS A 31 -4.70 -16.18 -36.52
N TYR A 32 -5.30 -15.03 -36.18
CA TYR A 32 -5.39 -13.89 -37.08
C TYR A 32 -4.11 -13.05 -37.14
N LYS A 33 -3.19 -13.25 -36.21
CA LYS A 33 -1.91 -12.55 -36.16
C LYS A 33 -0.74 -13.40 -36.67
N ILE A 34 -0.82 -14.70 -36.50
CA ILE A 34 0.22 -15.63 -36.96
C ILE A 34 0.44 -15.46 -38.48
N GLY A 35 1.69 -15.30 -38.89
CA GLY A 35 2.10 -15.02 -40.25
C GLY A 35 2.02 -13.54 -40.66
N THR A 36 1.53 -12.64 -39.78
CA THR A 36 1.58 -11.19 -40.03
C THR A 36 2.90 -10.58 -39.59
N ILE A 37 3.20 -9.41 -40.10
CA ILE A 37 4.37 -8.62 -39.70
C ILE A 37 3.91 -7.48 -38.79
N ILE A 38 4.47 -7.39 -37.56
CA ILE A 38 4.24 -6.33 -36.61
C ILE A 38 5.61 -5.74 -36.26
N ASP A 39 5.77 -4.41 -36.38
CA ASP A 39 7.03 -3.69 -36.14
C ASP A 39 8.24 -4.31 -36.81
N GLY A 40 8.04 -4.74 -38.07
CA GLY A 40 9.09 -5.36 -38.89
C GLY A 40 9.47 -6.81 -38.50
N LYS A 41 8.72 -7.44 -37.59
CA LYS A 41 8.95 -8.83 -37.14
C LYS A 41 7.76 -9.71 -37.49
N GLU A 42 8.03 -10.93 -37.91
CA GLU A 42 7.01 -11.94 -38.12
C GLU A 42 6.41 -12.39 -36.79
N VAL A 43 5.10 -12.58 -36.77
CA VAL A 43 4.38 -13.19 -35.65
C VAL A 43 4.24 -14.69 -35.90
N ILE A 44 4.90 -15.47 -35.09
CA ILE A 44 4.89 -16.94 -35.22
C ILE A 44 3.87 -17.60 -34.27
N SER A 45 3.53 -18.86 -34.59
CA SER A 45 2.86 -19.74 -33.65
C SER A 45 3.79 -20.10 -32.48
N PRO A 46 3.27 -20.22 -31.25
CA PRO A 46 4.07 -20.73 -30.13
C PRO A 46 4.75 -22.04 -30.38
N ASN A 47 4.15 -22.90 -31.21
CA ASN A 47 4.73 -24.19 -31.63
C ASN A 47 5.99 -24.05 -32.48
N ASP A 48 6.24 -22.88 -33.05
CA ASP A 48 7.39 -22.65 -33.94
C ASP A 48 8.58 -21.98 -33.21
N ILE A 49 8.44 -21.68 -31.91
CA ILE A 49 9.48 -21.02 -31.08
C ILE A 49 10.81 -21.82 -31.15
N TYR A 50 10.76 -23.14 -31.20
CA TYR A 50 11.94 -23.99 -31.24
C TYR A 50 12.85 -23.76 -32.48
N ARG A 51 12.34 -23.08 -33.50
CA ARG A 51 13.09 -22.73 -34.72
C ARG A 51 14.06 -21.56 -34.53
N TYR A 52 13.95 -20.86 -33.41
CA TYR A 52 14.70 -19.63 -33.15
C TYR A 52 15.69 -19.82 -32.00
N SER A 53 16.85 -19.17 -32.12
CA SER A 53 17.82 -19.06 -31.05
C SER A 53 17.50 -17.81 -30.24
N TYR A 54 17.33 -17.95 -28.94
CA TYR A 54 16.98 -16.85 -28.01
C TYR A 54 17.54 -17.10 -26.61
N ASP A 55 17.71 -16.03 -25.85
CA ASP A 55 18.13 -16.08 -24.44
C ASP A 55 16.93 -16.24 -23.51
N ILE A 56 15.85 -15.49 -23.77
CA ILE A 56 14.61 -15.51 -22.96
C ILE A 56 13.38 -15.26 -23.86
N ILE A 57 12.21 -15.66 -23.32
CA ILE A 57 10.89 -15.27 -23.83
C ILE A 57 10.27 -14.27 -22.85
N VAL A 58 9.94 -13.09 -23.35
CA VAL A 58 9.28 -12.04 -22.58
C VAL A 58 7.77 -12.07 -22.82
N VAL A 59 7.00 -12.46 -21.82
CA VAL A 59 5.54 -12.53 -21.89
C VAL A 59 4.97 -11.15 -21.63
N MET A 60 4.41 -10.53 -22.67
CA MET A 60 3.73 -9.22 -22.61
C MET A 60 2.20 -9.38 -22.48
N ALA A 61 1.78 -10.04 -21.41
CA ALA A 61 0.38 -10.22 -21.03
C ALA A 61 0.17 -9.81 -19.57
N ARG A 62 -1.08 -9.48 -19.21
CA ARG A 62 -1.43 -9.18 -17.80
C ARG A 62 -1.28 -10.43 -16.94
N ASP A 63 -1.85 -11.54 -17.41
CA ASP A 63 -1.71 -12.84 -16.79
C ASP A 63 -0.75 -13.69 -17.61
N LYS A 64 0.32 -14.14 -16.96
CA LYS A 64 1.32 -14.98 -17.62
C LYS A 64 1.08 -16.48 -17.41
N GLN A 65 0.21 -16.87 -16.46
CA GLN A 65 0.18 -18.25 -15.97
C GLN A 65 -0.20 -19.25 -17.07
N ASP A 66 -1.22 -18.93 -17.85
CA ASP A 66 -1.66 -19.81 -18.94
C ASP A 66 -0.60 -19.90 -20.04
N ILE A 67 0.03 -18.77 -20.39
CA ILE A 67 1.11 -18.74 -21.37
C ILE A 67 2.35 -19.46 -20.84
N GLU A 68 2.70 -19.29 -19.58
CA GLU A 68 3.82 -19.98 -18.95
C GLU A 68 3.60 -21.50 -18.96
N ASN A 69 2.40 -21.97 -18.61
CA ASN A 69 2.04 -23.38 -18.65
C ASN A 69 2.16 -23.94 -20.08
N GLN A 70 1.58 -23.24 -21.05
CA GLN A 70 1.67 -23.60 -22.47
C GLN A 70 3.12 -23.73 -22.94
N LEU A 71 3.97 -22.77 -22.63
CA LEU A 71 5.38 -22.78 -23.00
C LEU A 71 6.16 -23.93 -22.34
N VAL A 72 5.83 -24.24 -21.09
CA VAL A 72 6.42 -25.38 -20.36
C VAL A 72 6.00 -26.71 -20.99
N GLU A 73 4.72 -26.84 -21.38
CA GLU A 73 4.22 -28.02 -22.11
C GLU A 73 4.93 -28.21 -23.48
N LEU A 74 5.33 -27.10 -24.11
CA LEU A 74 6.17 -27.13 -25.33
C LEU A 74 7.65 -27.42 -25.03
N GLY A 75 8.02 -27.76 -23.80
CA GLY A 75 9.39 -28.15 -23.42
C GLY A 75 10.30 -26.98 -23.05
N ILE A 76 9.79 -25.75 -22.99
CA ILE A 76 10.60 -24.58 -22.66
C ILE A 76 10.79 -24.52 -21.14
N LYS A 77 12.05 -24.46 -20.70
CA LYS A 77 12.35 -24.39 -19.25
C LYS A 77 11.86 -23.06 -18.67
N LYS A 78 11.13 -23.12 -17.55
CA LYS A 78 10.54 -21.96 -16.85
C LYS A 78 11.53 -20.81 -16.61
N LYS A 79 12.81 -21.09 -16.37
CA LYS A 79 13.84 -20.06 -16.15
C LYS A 79 14.04 -19.10 -17.34
N TYR A 80 13.66 -19.51 -18.55
CA TYR A 80 13.75 -18.70 -19.76
C TYR A 80 12.46 -17.92 -20.07
N ILE A 81 11.39 -18.11 -19.29
CA ILE A 81 10.10 -17.43 -19.47
C ILE A 81 9.99 -16.31 -18.46
N TRP A 82 10.08 -15.08 -18.92
CA TRP A 82 10.03 -13.91 -18.07
C TRP A 82 8.76 -13.11 -18.32
N HIS A 83 8.12 -12.64 -17.23
CA HIS A 83 7.08 -11.63 -17.33
C HIS A 83 7.71 -10.28 -17.73
N TRP A 84 7.00 -9.44 -18.48
CA TRP A 84 7.52 -8.16 -18.96
C TRP A 84 8.02 -7.24 -17.82
N ARG A 85 7.37 -7.25 -16.66
CA ARG A 85 7.84 -6.48 -15.50
C ARG A 85 9.18 -6.98 -14.96
N LYS A 86 9.37 -8.28 -14.92
CA LYS A 86 10.69 -8.86 -14.58
C LYS A 86 11.73 -8.45 -15.60
N TYR A 87 11.40 -8.56 -16.89
CA TYR A 87 12.31 -8.13 -17.96
C TYR A 87 12.73 -6.67 -17.77
N PHE A 88 11.79 -5.73 -17.60
CA PHE A 88 12.12 -4.33 -17.40
C PHE A 88 12.82 -4.02 -16.07
N ALA A 89 12.64 -4.84 -15.04
CA ALA A 89 13.40 -4.70 -13.81
C ALA A 89 14.89 -5.03 -14.01
N TYR A 90 15.20 -6.04 -14.84
CA TYR A 90 16.56 -6.47 -15.12
C TYR A 90 17.21 -5.76 -16.34
N SER A 91 16.44 -5.22 -17.28
CA SER A 91 16.95 -4.48 -18.43
C SER A 91 17.48 -3.09 -18.08
N LYS A 92 17.08 -2.56 -16.93
CA LYS A 92 17.68 -1.38 -16.32
C LYS A 92 18.91 -1.82 -15.53
N ASP A 93 19.91 -0.92 -15.38
CA ASP A 93 21.02 -1.17 -14.48
C ASP A 93 20.50 -1.55 -13.10
N ILE A 94 20.94 -2.70 -12.58
CA ILE A 94 20.58 -3.13 -11.23
C ILE A 94 21.09 -2.08 -10.25
N ARG A 95 20.15 -1.39 -9.64
CA ARG A 95 20.47 -0.25 -8.78
C ARG A 95 20.39 -0.66 -7.33
N VAL A 96 21.52 -0.49 -6.62
CA VAL A 96 21.59 -0.56 -5.17
C VAL A 96 22.03 0.80 -4.65
N VAL A 97 21.14 1.50 -3.95
CA VAL A 97 21.46 2.80 -3.33
C VAL A 97 21.22 2.71 -1.85
N LYS A 98 22.24 3.06 -1.05
CA LYS A 98 22.14 3.09 0.41
C LYS A 98 22.10 4.52 0.90
N TYR A 99 20.98 4.89 1.51
CA TYR A 99 20.80 6.19 2.15
C TYR A 99 21.10 6.03 3.64
N LYS A 100 22.12 6.75 4.14
CA LYS A 100 22.60 6.65 5.52
C LYS A 100 22.65 8.00 6.20
N THR A 101 22.56 8.01 7.52
CA THR A 101 22.85 9.19 8.32
C THR A 101 24.34 9.55 8.18
N LYS A 102 24.67 10.87 8.13
CA LYS A 102 26.07 11.34 8.13
C LYS A 102 26.81 10.98 9.41
N GLU A 103 26.09 10.81 10.51
CA GLU A 103 26.61 10.35 11.79
C GLU A 103 26.31 8.84 11.96
N ALA A 104 27.15 8.01 11.40
CA ALA A 104 27.18 6.61 11.80
C ALA A 104 27.74 6.57 13.24
N LYS A 105 26.86 6.60 14.25
CA LYS A 105 27.21 6.21 15.62
C LYS A 105 27.95 4.88 15.51
N LYS A 106 29.12 4.75 16.17
CA LYS A 106 29.95 3.55 16.17
C LYS A 106 29.07 2.31 16.25
N CYS A 107 29.20 1.43 15.26
CA CYS A 107 28.38 0.25 15.12
C CYS A 107 28.55 -0.63 16.36
N ASP A 108 27.55 -0.70 17.21
CA ASP A 108 27.52 -1.66 18.32
C ASP A 108 27.19 -3.03 17.74
N TYR A 109 28.22 -3.85 17.51
CA TYR A 109 28.11 -5.19 16.93
C TYR A 109 27.26 -6.17 17.76
N LYS A 110 26.82 -5.78 18.96
CA LYS A 110 25.99 -6.60 19.85
C LYS A 110 24.50 -6.50 19.55
N ARG A 111 24.04 -5.50 18.81
CA ARG A 111 22.61 -5.31 18.51
C ARG A 111 22.15 -6.23 17.40
N LYS A 112 21.03 -6.93 17.61
CA LYS A 112 20.35 -7.69 16.56
C LYS A 112 19.86 -6.75 15.47
N ARG A 113 19.91 -7.19 14.22
CA ARG A 113 19.59 -6.41 13.02
C ARG A 113 18.27 -6.87 12.44
N VAL A 114 17.38 -5.93 12.24
CA VAL A 114 16.09 -6.15 11.58
C VAL A 114 16.11 -5.52 10.19
N LEU A 115 15.78 -6.32 9.19
CA LEU A 115 15.52 -5.82 7.84
C LEU A 115 14.02 -5.74 7.63
N ILE A 116 13.51 -4.56 7.32
CA ILE A 116 12.11 -4.36 6.91
C ILE A 116 12.08 -4.35 5.38
N ALA A 117 11.51 -5.36 4.75
CA ALA A 117 11.27 -5.37 3.31
C ALA A 117 9.91 -4.71 3.03
N SER A 118 9.92 -3.65 2.25
CA SER A 118 8.73 -2.85 1.93
C SER A 118 8.46 -2.80 0.43
N THR A 119 7.26 -2.38 0.08
CA THR A 119 6.88 -2.03 -1.29
C THR A 119 7.60 -0.74 -1.74
N GLU A 120 7.24 -0.19 -2.90
CA GLU A 120 7.80 1.10 -3.34
C GLU A 120 7.59 2.17 -2.24
N MET A 121 8.70 2.80 -1.82
CA MET A 121 8.68 3.80 -0.74
C MET A 121 8.25 5.16 -1.26
N ASN A 122 6.95 5.35 -1.28
CA ASN A 122 6.24 6.60 -1.51
C ASN A 122 5.44 6.98 -0.24
N PHE A 123 4.65 8.06 -0.30
CA PHE A 123 3.79 8.48 0.83
C PHE A 123 2.51 7.64 0.94
N SER A 124 2.63 6.32 1.04
CA SER A 124 1.51 5.38 1.25
C SER A 124 1.37 4.95 2.70
N GLY A 125 0.17 4.45 3.07
CA GLY A 125 -0.12 3.99 4.43
C GLY A 125 0.81 2.87 4.89
N SER A 126 1.07 1.87 4.05
CA SER A 126 1.94 0.74 4.38
C SER A 126 3.39 1.16 4.64
N VAL A 127 3.90 2.16 3.89
CA VAL A 127 5.24 2.71 4.10
C VAL A 127 5.31 3.49 5.42
N MET A 128 4.24 4.21 5.77
CA MET A 128 4.16 4.88 7.08
C MET A 128 4.15 3.87 8.24
N VAL A 129 3.44 2.75 8.08
CA VAL A 129 3.45 1.66 9.06
C VAL A 129 4.85 1.04 9.20
N ALA A 130 5.57 0.85 8.08
CA ALA A 130 6.97 0.38 8.12
C ALA A 130 7.88 1.35 8.89
N MET A 131 7.66 2.66 8.76
CA MET A 131 8.40 3.67 9.51
C MET A 131 8.11 3.59 11.01
N TYR A 132 6.84 3.51 11.41
CA TYR A 132 6.46 3.37 12.81
C TYR A 132 6.99 2.08 13.43
N ALA A 133 6.88 0.96 12.72
CA ALA A 133 7.47 -0.31 13.17
C ALA A 133 8.99 -0.19 13.34
N GLY A 134 9.67 0.51 12.42
CA GLY A 134 11.10 0.79 12.50
C GLY A 134 11.48 1.63 13.72
N GLU A 135 10.69 2.66 14.05
CA GLU A 135 10.90 3.48 15.26
C GLU A 135 10.76 2.64 16.54
N ILE A 136 9.69 1.84 16.64
CA ILE A 136 9.45 0.95 17.77
C ILE A 136 10.60 -0.05 17.94
N LEU A 137 11.08 -0.64 16.85
CA LEU A 137 12.20 -1.57 16.87
C LEU A 137 13.53 -0.89 17.27
N LEU A 138 13.76 0.35 16.86
CA LEU A 138 14.93 1.14 17.31
C LEU A 138 14.87 1.41 18.81
N ASP A 139 13.71 1.79 19.33
CA ASP A 139 13.49 2.05 20.76
C ASP A 139 13.67 0.76 21.59
N ALA A 140 13.28 -0.39 21.02
CA ALA A 140 13.54 -1.71 21.59
C ALA A 140 15.03 -2.18 21.49
N GLY A 141 15.91 -1.33 20.94
CA GLY A 141 17.34 -1.57 20.90
C GLY A 141 17.85 -2.34 19.68
N PHE A 142 17.03 -2.58 18.66
CA PHE A 142 17.46 -3.20 17.41
C PHE A 142 18.21 -2.20 16.51
N LYS A 143 19.01 -2.71 15.58
CA LYS A 143 19.46 -1.95 14.41
C LYS A 143 18.48 -2.21 13.28
N VAL A 144 17.91 -1.15 12.69
CA VAL A 144 16.87 -1.28 11.67
C VAL A 144 17.35 -0.74 10.34
N SER A 145 17.13 -1.53 9.29
CA SER A 145 17.27 -1.10 7.89
C SER A 145 15.98 -1.40 7.15
N VAL A 146 15.59 -0.53 6.22
CA VAL A 146 14.44 -0.76 5.33
C VAL A 146 14.97 -0.95 3.91
N ILE A 147 14.44 -1.94 3.19
CA ILE A 147 14.78 -2.21 1.79
C ILE A 147 13.51 -2.20 0.93
N ALA A 148 13.59 -1.55 -0.23
CA ALA A 148 12.47 -1.44 -1.17
C ALA A 148 12.96 -1.43 -2.63
N PRO A 149 12.10 -1.80 -3.61
CA PRO A 149 12.48 -1.80 -5.03
C PRO A 149 12.66 -0.39 -5.62
N TYR A 150 11.99 0.59 -5.05
CA TYR A 150 12.09 1.99 -5.42
C TYR A 150 11.89 2.88 -4.19
N VAL A 151 12.62 3.99 -4.12
CA VAL A 151 12.60 4.90 -2.97
C VAL A 151 12.52 6.35 -3.42
N GLU A 152 11.45 7.05 -3.03
CA GLU A 152 11.40 8.50 -3.14
C GLU A 152 12.35 9.14 -2.13
N LYS A 153 13.17 10.06 -2.59
CA LYS A 153 14.21 10.69 -1.74
C LYS A 153 13.63 11.33 -0.47
N GLU A 154 12.52 12.05 -0.60
CA GLU A 154 11.86 12.69 0.55
C GLU A 154 11.40 11.67 1.60
N VAL A 155 10.97 10.48 1.17
CA VAL A 155 10.59 9.38 2.07
C VAL A 155 11.84 8.80 2.73
N ALA A 156 12.93 8.57 1.95
CA ALA A 156 14.20 8.10 2.51
C ALA A 156 14.72 9.04 3.59
N ASP A 157 14.72 10.35 3.33
CA ASP A 157 15.21 11.37 4.26
C ASP A 157 14.47 11.29 5.61
N ARG A 158 13.18 10.98 5.61
CA ARG A 158 12.40 10.81 6.87
C ARG A 158 12.81 9.59 7.68
N PHE A 159 13.02 8.45 7.03
CA PHE A 159 13.51 7.25 7.70
C PHE A 159 14.91 7.49 8.30
N ILE A 160 15.76 8.16 7.54
CA ILE A 160 17.12 8.51 7.97
C ILE A 160 17.11 9.45 9.18
N LEU A 161 16.22 10.45 9.20
CA LEU A 161 16.07 11.35 10.35
C LEU A 161 15.64 10.61 11.62
N LYS A 162 14.98 9.46 11.50
CA LYS A 162 14.64 8.57 12.62
C LYS A 162 15.75 7.58 12.99
N GLY A 163 16.85 7.56 12.23
CA GLY A 163 17.97 6.63 12.46
C GLY A 163 17.82 5.28 11.74
N ILE A 164 16.87 5.16 10.83
CA ILE A 164 16.63 3.96 10.02
C ILE A 164 17.39 4.07 8.70
N GLU A 165 18.27 3.11 8.42
CA GLU A 165 18.95 3.02 7.12
C GLU A 165 17.96 2.62 6.03
N VAL A 166 18.05 3.26 4.84
CA VAL A 166 17.18 2.92 3.71
C VAL A 166 18.02 2.40 2.55
N ILE A 167 17.56 1.31 1.95
CA ILE A 167 18.21 0.64 0.83
C ILE A 167 17.21 0.56 -0.33
N GLU A 168 17.56 1.15 -1.46
CA GLU A 168 16.86 0.93 -2.72
C GLU A 168 17.53 -0.24 -3.44
N TYR A 169 16.75 -1.26 -3.80
CA TYR A 169 17.21 -2.39 -4.58
C TYR A 169 16.20 -2.73 -5.66
N SER A 170 16.45 -2.30 -6.88
CA SER A 170 15.46 -2.29 -7.97
C SER A 170 14.86 -3.65 -8.32
N ILE A 171 15.60 -4.75 -8.09
CA ILE A 171 15.14 -6.12 -8.34
C ILE A 171 14.77 -6.88 -7.07
N LEU A 172 14.48 -6.21 -5.96
CA LEU A 172 14.19 -6.82 -4.65
C LEU A 172 13.19 -7.98 -4.74
N ARG A 173 12.13 -7.83 -5.54
CA ARG A 173 11.07 -8.86 -5.67
C ARG A 173 11.52 -10.13 -6.41
N TYR A 174 12.70 -10.12 -7.03
CA TYR A 174 13.25 -11.23 -7.79
C TYR A 174 14.53 -11.78 -7.16
N THR A 175 14.97 -11.20 -6.04
CA THR A 175 16.25 -11.51 -5.41
C THR A 175 16.24 -12.88 -4.73
N LYS A 176 17.41 -13.50 -4.68
CA LYS A 176 17.66 -14.69 -3.88
C LYS A 176 18.23 -14.30 -2.51
N TYR A 177 18.16 -15.24 -1.57
CA TYR A 177 18.64 -15.03 -0.22
C TYR A 177 20.12 -14.59 -0.15
N ASP A 178 21.00 -15.24 -0.90
CA ASP A 178 22.44 -14.95 -0.87
C ASP A 178 22.72 -13.52 -1.39
N GLU A 179 22.07 -13.12 -2.47
CA GLU A 179 22.14 -11.75 -3.00
C GLU A 179 21.63 -10.71 -1.99
N LEU A 180 20.57 -11.04 -1.25
CA LEU A 180 20.00 -10.16 -0.24
C LEU A 180 20.94 -9.97 0.94
N ILE A 181 21.60 -11.04 1.40
CA ILE A 181 22.59 -11.01 2.49
C ILE A 181 23.83 -10.20 2.09
N ASP A 182 24.29 -10.29 0.85
CA ASP A 182 25.42 -9.50 0.33
C ASP A 182 25.10 -7.99 0.35
N ILE A 183 23.83 -7.64 0.13
CA ILE A 183 23.39 -6.23 0.16
C ILE A 183 23.23 -5.74 1.59
N CYS A 184 22.56 -6.52 2.44
CA CYS A 184 22.24 -6.17 3.83
C CYS A 184 22.16 -7.43 4.68
N ASP A 185 23.12 -7.61 5.59
CA ASP A 185 23.07 -8.70 6.56
C ASP A 185 22.07 -8.35 7.68
N PHE A 186 21.23 -9.32 8.05
CA PHE A 186 20.18 -9.19 9.05
C PHE A 186 19.99 -10.49 9.86
N ASP A 187 19.42 -10.37 11.04
CA ASP A 187 19.11 -11.49 11.91
C ASP A 187 17.62 -11.89 11.82
N PHE A 188 16.76 -10.92 11.46
CA PHE A 188 15.32 -11.07 11.37
C PHE A 188 14.76 -10.24 10.20
N LEU A 189 13.78 -10.80 9.48
CA LEU A 189 13.06 -10.10 8.39
C LEU A 189 11.64 -9.77 8.83
N LEU A 190 11.27 -8.48 8.72
CA LEU A 190 9.89 -8.03 8.72
C LEU A 190 9.48 -7.75 7.26
N ALA A 191 8.66 -8.60 6.68
CA ALA A 191 8.13 -8.41 5.34
C ALA A 191 6.82 -7.62 5.44
N ASN A 192 6.91 -6.33 5.11
CA ASN A 192 5.81 -5.39 5.25
C ASN A 192 5.00 -5.36 3.96
N THR A 193 3.99 -6.15 3.89
CA THR A 193 2.98 -6.36 2.84
C THR A 193 3.05 -7.73 2.16
N PHE A 194 1.92 -8.14 1.55
CA PHE A 194 1.83 -9.34 0.73
C PHE A 194 2.77 -9.29 -0.50
N THR A 195 3.01 -8.11 -1.02
CA THR A 195 3.85 -7.93 -2.21
C THR A 195 5.31 -8.34 -2.01
N MET A 196 5.72 -8.56 -0.75
CA MET A 196 7.04 -9.12 -0.39
C MET A 196 7.08 -10.64 -0.35
N LYS A 197 6.03 -11.33 -0.82
CA LYS A 197 5.94 -12.80 -0.87
C LYS A 197 7.19 -13.47 -1.41
N SER A 198 7.74 -12.99 -2.52
CA SER A 198 8.94 -13.58 -3.14
C SER A 198 10.18 -13.43 -2.25
N VAL A 199 10.30 -12.34 -1.51
CA VAL A 199 11.37 -12.13 -0.52
C VAL A 199 11.17 -13.08 0.67
N VAL A 200 9.93 -13.22 1.17
CA VAL A 200 9.59 -14.19 2.22
C VAL A 200 9.99 -15.60 1.81
N GLU A 201 9.62 -16.03 0.61
CA GLU A 201 9.95 -17.37 0.08
C GLU A 201 11.46 -17.58 -0.07
N SER A 202 12.20 -16.55 -0.42
CA SER A 202 13.65 -16.57 -0.54
C SER A 202 14.35 -16.74 0.81
N VAL A 203 13.80 -16.15 1.89
CA VAL A 203 14.37 -16.14 3.25
C VAL A 203 13.85 -17.29 4.12
N SER A 204 12.66 -17.83 3.80
CA SER A 204 12.03 -18.93 4.57
C SER A 204 12.99 -20.09 4.81
N GLY A 205 12.95 -20.64 6.01
CA GLY A 205 13.85 -21.71 6.48
C GLY A 205 15.28 -21.27 6.86
N LYS A 206 15.72 -20.08 6.42
CA LYS A 206 17.08 -19.57 6.65
C LYS A 206 17.16 -18.61 7.82
N LYS A 207 16.25 -17.64 7.88
CA LYS A 207 16.13 -16.65 8.95
C LYS A 207 14.68 -16.56 9.44
N PRO A 208 14.43 -16.12 10.69
CA PRO A 208 13.09 -15.81 11.17
C PRO A 208 12.45 -14.70 10.35
N VAL A 209 11.17 -14.86 10.01
CA VAL A 209 10.40 -13.89 9.23
C VAL A 209 9.07 -13.60 9.92
N LEU A 210 8.73 -12.32 10.07
CA LEU A 210 7.37 -11.87 10.29
C LEU A 210 6.84 -11.33 8.96
N TRP A 211 5.83 -11.99 8.41
CA TRP A 211 5.13 -11.52 7.21
C TRP A 211 3.84 -10.83 7.61
N TRP A 212 3.82 -9.51 7.45
CA TRP A 212 2.77 -8.64 7.93
C TRP A 212 1.87 -8.18 6.79
N ILE A 213 0.60 -8.59 6.83
CA ILE A 213 -0.35 -8.46 5.73
C ILE A 213 -1.22 -7.23 5.94
N HIS A 214 -1.24 -6.34 4.94
CA HIS A 214 -1.94 -5.05 4.96
C HIS A 214 -2.97 -4.90 3.84
N GLU A 215 -3.10 -5.87 2.94
CA GLU A 215 -3.74 -5.69 1.64
C GLU A 215 -5.24 -5.87 1.66
N ALA A 216 -5.89 -4.98 0.88
CA ALA A 216 -7.23 -5.14 0.35
C ALA A 216 -7.28 -6.21 -0.77
N SER A 217 -8.48 -6.66 -1.14
CA SER A 217 -8.68 -7.82 -2.04
C SER A 217 -8.13 -7.62 -3.46
N ASP A 218 -8.09 -6.41 -3.97
CA ASP A 218 -7.64 -6.07 -5.33
C ASP A 218 -6.13 -6.29 -5.54
N ILE A 219 -5.33 -6.09 -4.50
CA ILE A 219 -3.86 -6.27 -4.56
C ILE A 219 -3.50 -7.73 -4.87
N TYR A 220 -4.22 -8.69 -4.27
CA TYR A 220 -3.97 -10.12 -4.52
C TYR A 220 -4.12 -10.49 -5.99
N LYS A 221 -5.16 -9.98 -6.66
CA LYS A 221 -5.39 -10.23 -8.09
C LYS A 221 -4.22 -9.76 -8.93
N SER A 222 -3.80 -8.51 -8.72
CA SER A 222 -2.69 -7.91 -9.46
C SER A 222 -1.37 -8.65 -9.23
N TYR A 223 -1.09 -9.02 -7.97
CA TYR A 223 0.14 -9.73 -7.61
C TYR A 223 0.16 -11.15 -8.19
N ILE A 224 -0.96 -11.87 -8.08
CA ILE A 224 -1.08 -13.25 -8.60
C ILE A 224 -0.91 -13.25 -10.12
N GLN A 225 -1.45 -12.28 -10.83
CA GLN A 225 -1.26 -12.13 -12.27
C GLN A 225 0.21 -11.95 -12.65
N GLU A 226 0.97 -11.23 -11.83
CA GLU A 226 2.39 -10.97 -12.11
C GLU A 226 3.30 -12.16 -11.74
N PHE A 227 3.12 -12.72 -10.55
CA PHE A 227 4.05 -13.70 -9.97
C PHE A 227 3.52 -15.14 -10.02
N GLY A 228 2.25 -15.34 -10.39
CA GLY A 228 1.56 -16.62 -10.33
C GLY A 228 1.22 -17.07 -8.91
N ILE A 229 0.37 -18.10 -8.81
CA ILE A 229 0.08 -18.76 -7.53
C ILE A 229 1.12 -19.86 -7.33
N SER A 230 2.23 -19.57 -6.70
CA SER A 230 3.01 -20.60 -6.04
C SER A 230 2.31 -20.95 -4.74
N LYS A 231 1.57 -22.05 -4.70
CA LYS A 231 1.10 -22.64 -3.45
C LYS A 231 2.27 -23.34 -2.77
N THR A 232 3.22 -22.59 -2.34
CA THR A 232 4.35 -23.09 -1.58
C THR A 232 3.91 -23.14 -0.14
N LYS A 233 3.79 -24.24 0.36
CA LYS A 233 4.66 -25.30 0.59
C LYS A 233 5.17 -25.39 2.00
N ASN A 234 6.03 -24.64 2.46
CA ASN A 234 6.56 -24.71 3.82
C ASN A 234 7.09 -23.31 4.16
N TYR A 235 6.30 -22.56 4.90
CA TYR A 235 6.76 -21.28 5.47
C TYR A 235 7.50 -21.56 6.79
N ASP A 236 8.58 -22.37 6.71
CA ASP A 236 9.41 -22.65 7.87
C ASP A 236 10.03 -21.34 8.41
N LYS A 237 9.97 -21.17 9.73
CA LYS A 237 10.39 -19.95 10.44
C LYS A 237 9.66 -18.67 10.01
N VAL A 238 8.47 -18.77 9.40
CA VAL A 238 7.64 -17.63 9.01
C VAL A 238 6.39 -17.54 9.89
N ILE A 239 6.25 -16.42 10.58
CA ILE A 239 5.03 -16.05 11.29
C ILE A 239 4.25 -15.10 10.39
N ILE A 240 2.97 -15.39 10.13
CA ILE A 240 2.10 -14.56 9.30
C ILE A 240 1.07 -13.90 10.19
N LYS A 241 0.99 -12.57 10.15
CA LYS A 241 0.03 -11.76 10.89
C LYS A 241 -0.66 -10.79 9.94
N ALA A 242 -1.91 -10.43 10.21
CA ALA A 242 -2.61 -9.38 9.47
C ALA A 242 -2.91 -8.19 10.38
N VAL A 243 -3.02 -7.01 9.80
CA VAL A 243 -3.31 -5.79 10.57
C VAL A 243 -4.75 -5.73 11.09
N SER A 244 -5.68 -6.49 10.47
CA SER A 244 -7.11 -6.54 10.84
C SER A 244 -7.75 -7.85 10.37
N ASN A 245 -8.99 -8.11 10.79
CA ASN A 245 -9.75 -9.25 10.26
C ASN A 245 -10.07 -9.07 8.77
N ILE A 246 -10.27 -7.86 8.28
CA ILE A 246 -10.45 -7.61 6.83
C ILE A 246 -9.21 -8.10 6.08
N ALA A 247 -8.01 -7.69 6.47
CA ALA A 247 -6.77 -8.15 5.83
C ALA A 247 -6.58 -9.66 5.93
N LYS A 248 -6.88 -10.26 7.11
CA LYS A 248 -6.85 -11.71 7.33
C LYS A 248 -7.80 -12.45 6.39
N ASN A 249 -9.05 -12.01 6.33
CA ASN A 249 -10.07 -12.65 5.51
C ASN A 249 -9.74 -12.55 4.01
N ASN A 250 -9.21 -11.41 3.58
CA ASN A 250 -8.74 -11.22 2.21
C ASN A 250 -7.58 -12.15 1.86
N PHE A 251 -6.58 -12.24 2.73
CA PHE A 251 -5.46 -13.17 2.55
C PHE A 251 -5.96 -14.61 2.44
N ASN A 252 -6.81 -15.06 3.38
CA ASN A 252 -7.32 -16.43 3.41
C ASN A 252 -8.17 -16.74 2.17
N LYS A 253 -9.04 -15.81 1.76
CA LYS A 253 -9.91 -15.98 0.58
C LYS A 253 -9.14 -15.95 -0.74
N CYS A 254 -8.17 -15.03 -0.87
CA CYS A 254 -7.54 -14.76 -2.15
C CYS A 254 -6.26 -15.56 -2.37
N TYR A 255 -5.62 -16.04 -1.30
CA TYR A 255 -4.32 -16.70 -1.38
C TYR A 255 -4.30 -18.08 -0.71
N MET A 256 -4.30 -18.16 0.63
CA MET A 256 -4.21 -19.42 1.39
C MET A 256 -4.92 -19.28 2.74
N ASP A 257 -5.75 -20.23 3.10
CA ASP A 257 -6.46 -20.26 4.39
C ASP A 257 -5.58 -20.76 5.54
N ILE A 258 -4.54 -20.01 5.86
CA ILE A 258 -3.56 -20.32 6.91
C ILE A 258 -3.37 -19.22 7.95
N LEU A 259 -3.80 -17.99 7.65
CA LEU A 259 -3.61 -16.84 8.52
C LEU A 259 -4.70 -16.80 9.59
N LYS A 260 -4.30 -16.92 10.86
CA LYS A 260 -5.24 -17.01 12.00
C LYS A 260 -5.22 -15.78 12.89
N GLU A 261 -4.07 -15.11 13.00
CA GLU A 261 -3.85 -14.07 13.99
C GLU A 261 -3.74 -12.68 13.39
N ILE A 262 -4.22 -11.70 14.13
CA ILE A 262 -4.08 -10.30 13.78
C ILE A 262 -3.04 -9.64 14.69
N MET A 263 -2.32 -8.67 14.12
CA MET A 263 -1.36 -7.80 14.78
C MET A 263 -1.54 -6.40 14.20
N PRO A 264 -2.40 -5.57 14.77
CA PRO A 264 -2.53 -4.17 14.36
C PRO A 264 -1.19 -3.44 14.54
N TYR A 265 -0.96 -2.42 13.74
CA TYR A 265 0.23 -1.58 13.92
C TYR A 265 0.02 -0.54 15.03
N GLY A 266 1.08 -0.20 15.73
CA GLY A 266 1.16 0.97 16.61
C GLY A 266 1.69 2.18 15.86
N ILE A 267 1.33 3.36 16.35
CA ILE A 267 1.94 4.64 15.96
C ILE A 267 2.59 5.23 17.21
N PRO A 268 3.87 5.66 17.17
CA PRO A 268 4.52 6.29 18.31
C PRO A 268 3.69 7.47 18.84
N ASP A 269 3.48 7.54 20.15
CA ASP A 269 2.73 8.66 20.78
C ASP A 269 3.57 9.93 20.65
N ILE A 270 3.16 10.80 19.77
CA ILE A 270 3.68 12.16 19.72
C ILE A 270 2.86 12.95 20.73
N ASN A 271 3.41 13.20 21.93
CA ASN A 271 2.78 14.01 22.98
C ASN A 271 2.32 15.37 22.47
N MET A 272 1.24 15.40 21.70
CA MET A 272 0.65 16.61 21.16
C MET A 272 -0.60 16.97 21.97
N GLN A 273 -0.60 18.16 22.53
CA GLN A 273 -1.81 18.72 23.10
C GLN A 273 -2.82 19.01 21.99
N SER A 274 -4.03 18.48 22.13
CA SER A 274 -5.13 18.80 21.22
C SER A 274 -5.48 20.29 21.35
N HIS A 275 -5.27 21.05 20.30
CA HIS A 275 -5.78 22.40 20.20
C HIS A 275 -7.24 22.34 19.76
N TYR A 276 -8.14 22.34 20.72
CA TYR A 276 -9.57 22.49 20.49
C TYR A 276 -9.93 23.95 20.70
N ASP A 277 -10.35 24.65 19.64
CA ASP A 277 -10.86 26.02 19.79
C ASP A 277 -12.23 25.97 20.47
N LYS A 278 -12.23 26.25 21.76
CA LYS A 278 -13.44 26.24 22.61
C LYS A 278 -14.51 27.26 22.19
N LYS A 279 -14.16 28.24 21.38
CA LYS A 279 -15.03 29.38 21.02
C LYS A 279 -15.58 29.30 19.59
N SER A 280 -15.13 28.40 18.78
CA SER A 280 -15.59 28.28 17.38
C SER A 280 -16.97 27.60 17.30
N ASN A 281 -17.95 28.30 16.74
CA ASN A 281 -19.25 27.70 16.38
C ASN A 281 -19.20 26.82 15.14
N TYR A 282 -18.05 26.77 14.46
CA TYR A 282 -17.84 25.98 13.25
C TYR A 282 -17.53 24.52 13.58
N VAL A 283 -18.00 23.60 12.73
CA VAL A 283 -17.57 22.20 12.73
C VAL A 283 -16.83 21.93 11.43
N LYS A 284 -15.57 21.52 11.55
CA LYS A 284 -14.71 21.24 10.41
C LYS A 284 -14.52 19.73 10.24
N PHE A 285 -14.84 19.25 9.07
CA PHE A 285 -14.68 17.86 8.68
C PHE A 285 -13.47 17.71 7.75
N ALA A 286 -12.82 16.55 7.75
CA ALA A 286 -11.83 16.17 6.76
C ALA A 286 -12.06 14.75 6.26
N VAL A 287 -11.82 14.55 4.96
CA VAL A 287 -11.61 13.25 4.35
C VAL A 287 -10.19 13.23 3.76
N ILE A 288 -9.37 12.26 4.18
CA ILE A 288 -7.93 12.25 3.88
C ILE A 288 -7.56 10.95 3.16
N GLY A 289 -6.98 11.07 1.96
CA GLY A 289 -6.53 9.98 1.12
C GLY A 289 -6.64 10.32 -0.36
N GLY A 290 -5.83 9.69 -1.20
CA GLY A 290 -5.93 9.86 -2.66
C GLY A 290 -7.35 9.56 -3.15
N LEU A 291 -7.88 10.40 -4.03
CA LEU A 291 -9.25 10.25 -4.52
C LEU A 291 -9.35 9.04 -5.45
N CYS A 292 -10.17 8.07 -5.06
CA CYS A 292 -10.47 6.90 -5.87
C CYS A 292 -11.81 6.29 -5.46
N GLU A 293 -12.40 5.49 -6.34
CA GLU A 293 -13.71 4.88 -6.13
C GLU A 293 -13.82 4.05 -4.84
N ASN A 294 -12.73 3.38 -4.45
CA ASN A 294 -12.70 2.58 -3.23
C ASN A 294 -12.77 3.45 -1.96
N LYS A 295 -12.25 4.68 -2.00
CA LYS A 295 -12.27 5.60 -0.85
C LYS A 295 -13.58 6.35 -0.69
N SER A 296 -14.48 6.32 -1.68
CA SER A 296 -15.84 6.89 -1.64
C SER A 296 -15.92 8.33 -1.10
N GLN A 297 -14.94 9.17 -1.47
CA GLN A 297 -14.96 10.58 -1.04
C GLN A 297 -16.17 11.33 -1.57
N GLU A 298 -16.74 10.89 -2.69
CA GLU A 298 -17.97 11.47 -3.25
C GLU A 298 -19.15 11.32 -2.29
N ASP A 299 -19.33 10.17 -1.65
CA ASP A 299 -20.38 9.93 -0.65
C ASP A 299 -20.29 10.92 0.50
N VAL A 300 -19.06 11.25 0.95
CA VAL A 300 -18.81 12.25 1.98
C VAL A 300 -19.19 13.65 1.51
N ILE A 301 -18.82 14.03 0.29
CA ILE A 301 -19.14 15.33 -0.28
C ILE A 301 -20.65 15.48 -0.44
N GLU A 302 -21.37 14.46 -0.91
CA GLU A 302 -22.81 14.50 -1.07
C GLU A 302 -23.55 14.62 0.26
N ALA A 303 -23.11 13.88 1.30
CA ALA A 303 -23.66 14.03 2.65
C ALA A 303 -23.43 15.46 3.18
N PHE A 304 -22.20 15.99 2.98
CA PHE A 304 -21.82 17.34 3.40
C PHE A 304 -22.65 18.44 2.70
N ILE A 305 -22.86 18.34 1.41
CA ILE A 305 -23.66 19.33 0.63
C ILE A 305 -25.11 19.37 1.18
N LYS A 306 -25.67 18.22 1.50
CA LYS A 306 -27.00 18.17 2.14
C LYS A 306 -27.00 18.85 3.50
N LEU A 307 -25.97 18.63 4.33
CA LEU A 307 -25.81 19.30 5.63
C LEU A 307 -25.66 20.83 5.46
N GLN A 308 -24.94 21.28 4.44
CA GLN A 308 -24.73 22.69 4.18
C GLN A 308 -26.05 23.44 3.90
N CYS A 309 -27.07 22.77 3.36
CA CYS A 309 -28.41 23.36 3.23
C CYS A 309 -29.07 23.71 4.57
N TYR A 310 -28.68 23.05 5.66
CA TYR A 310 -29.22 23.29 7.01
C TYR A 310 -28.34 24.22 7.84
N TYR A 311 -27.01 24.11 7.70
CA TYR A 311 -26.06 24.75 8.61
C TYR A 311 -25.21 25.85 7.94
N GLY A 312 -25.34 26.02 6.61
CA GLY A 312 -24.64 27.05 5.86
C GLY A 312 -23.13 27.04 6.09
N ASP A 313 -22.59 28.22 6.38
CA ASP A 313 -21.16 28.44 6.61
C ASP A 313 -20.66 27.95 7.98
N LEU A 314 -21.52 27.41 8.84
CA LEU A 314 -21.15 26.85 10.14
C LEU A 314 -20.39 25.51 10.01
N ILE A 315 -20.37 24.94 8.82
CA ILE A 315 -19.65 23.70 8.55
C ILE A 315 -18.69 23.85 7.38
N LYS A 316 -17.58 23.10 7.42
CA LYS A 316 -16.58 23.06 6.34
C LYS A 316 -16.03 21.67 6.14
N LEU A 317 -15.82 21.28 4.88
CA LEU A 317 -15.22 20.00 4.50
C LEU A 317 -13.87 20.21 3.79
N TYR A 318 -12.82 19.63 4.33
CA TYR A 318 -11.52 19.53 3.68
C TYR A 318 -11.38 18.18 2.99
N VAL A 319 -11.17 18.19 1.68
CA VAL A 319 -10.88 17.00 0.87
C VAL A 319 -9.39 16.99 0.56
N VAL A 320 -8.66 16.12 1.22
CA VAL A 320 -7.19 16.05 1.18
C VAL A 320 -6.74 14.80 0.46
N GLY A 321 -5.93 14.93 -0.56
CA GLY A 321 -5.33 13.82 -1.30
C GLY A 321 -5.10 14.14 -2.77
N ASN A 322 -4.32 13.29 -3.42
CA ASN A 322 -4.08 13.41 -4.85
C ASN A 322 -5.36 13.12 -5.64
N TYR A 323 -5.68 13.96 -6.60
CA TYR A 323 -6.84 13.84 -7.50
C TYR A 323 -6.46 13.91 -8.99
N SER A 324 -5.20 13.62 -9.33
CA SER A 324 -4.71 13.67 -10.72
C SER A 324 -5.23 12.54 -11.62
N ASN A 325 -5.83 11.49 -11.04
CA ASN A 325 -6.47 10.42 -11.80
C ASN A 325 -7.85 10.86 -12.37
N LEU A 326 -8.41 10.08 -13.29
CA LEU A 326 -9.69 10.39 -13.95
C LEU A 326 -10.84 10.58 -12.96
N TYR A 327 -10.96 9.69 -11.96
CA TYR A 327 -12.00 9.79 -10.92
C TYR A 327 -11.84 11.07 -10.11
N GLY A 328 -10.64 11.32 -9.57
CA GLY A 328 -10.37 12.49 -8.75
C GLY A 328 -10.60 13.80 -9.50
N SER A 329 -10.14 13.89 -10.76
CA SER A 329 -10.35 15.05 -11.61
C SER A 329 -11.83 15.30 -11.89
N HIS A 330 -12.63 14.22 -12.08
CA HIS A 330 -14.08 14.32 -12.26
C HIS A 330 -14.75 14.88 -10.99
N ILE A 331 -14.42 14.36 -9.82
CA ILE A 331 -14.97 14.81 -8.53
C ILE A 331 -14.64 16.29 -8.28
N VAL A 332 -13.38 16.69 -8.47
CA VAL A 332 -13.00 18.10 -8.32
C VAL A 332 -13.79 18.98 -9.26
N LYS A 333 -13.89 18.62 -10.55
CA LYS A 333 -14.66 19.39 -11.55
C LYS A 333 -16.13 19.53 -11.16
N LYS A 334 -16.75 18.48 -10.59
CA LYS A 334 -18.17 18.44 -10.20
C LYS A 334 -18.46 19.35 -9.00
N TYR A 335 -17.53 19.44 -8.05
CA TYR A 335 -17.83 20.06 -6.74
C TYR A 335 -16.95 21.27 -6.38
N LYS A 336 -15.99 21.69 -7.22
CA LYS A 336 -15.05 22.80 -6.94
C LYS A 336 -15.70 24.14 -6.65
N ASP A 337 -16.90 24.38 -7.17
CA ASP A 337 -17.61 25.64 -7.04
C ASP A 337 -18.47 25.68 -5.75
N ASN A 338 -18.48 24.62 -4.93
CA ASN A 338 -19.14 24.60 -3.65
C ASN A 338 -18.28 25.29 -2.57
N ASN A 339 -18.77 26.38 -1.99
CA ASN A 339 -18.03 27.21 -1.04
C ASN A 339 -17.66 26.49 0.29
N GLY A 340 -18.39 25.44 0.67
CA GLY A 340 -18.16 24.66 1.89
C GLY A 340 -17.15 23.53 1.71
N VAL A 341 -16.86 23.12 0.48
CA VAL A 341 -15.94 22.01 0.14
C VAL A 341 -14.61 22.57 -0.33
N LYS A 342 -13.53 22.28 0.37
CA LYS A 342 -12.19 22.73 0.03
C LYS A 342 -11.29 21.57 -0.39
N PHE A 343 -10.96 21.50 -1.68
CA PHE A 343 -9.98 20.55 -2.21
C PHE A 343 -8.56 21.05 -1.94
N MET A 344 -7.78 20.27 -1.18
CA MET A 344 -6.45 20.65 -0.70
C MET A 344 -5.31 20.06 -1.55
N GLY A 345 -5.60 19.09 -2.44
CA GLY A 345 -4.58 18.35 -3.15
C GLY A 345 -3.76 17.42 -2.26
N ALA A 346 -2.67 16.93 -2.80
CA ALA A 346 -1.70 16.14 -2.03
C ALA A 346 -0.96 17.06 -1.05
N LEU A 347 -1.00 16.70 0.22
CA LEU A 347 -0.31 17.41 1.28
C LEU A 347 0.86 16.58 1.82
N ASN A 348 1.93 17.27 2.23
CA ASN A 348 3.03 16.62 2.94
C ASN A 348 2.63 16.31 4.40
N ARG A 349 3.43 15.50 5.10
CA ARG A 349 3.12 15.03 6.47
C ARG A 349 2.89 16.16 7.47
N LYS A 350 3.69 17.22 7.42
CA LYS A 350 3.53 18.38 8.31
C LYS A 350 2.17 19.03 8.08
N GLN A 351 1.81 19.24 6.83
CA GLN A 351 0.52 19.83 6.47
C GLN A 351 -0.67 18.91 6.86
N ILE A 352 -0.52 17.57 6.75
CA ILE A 352 -1.53 16.62 7.23
C ILE A 352 -1.70 16.73 8.75
N PHE A 353 -0.61 16.83 9.51
CA PHE A 353 -0.69 17.07 10.96
C PHE A 353 -1.33 18.41 11.30
N ASP A 354 -1.12 19.44 10.50
CA ASP A 354 -1.78 20.74 10.68
C ASP A 354 -3.30 20.63 10.38
N ILE A 355 -3.70 19.81 9.40
CA ILE A 355 -5.14 19.47 9.18
C ILE A 355 -5.73 18.79 10.41
N TYR A 356 -5.05 17.78 11.00
CA TYR A 356 -5.57 17.15 12.24
C TYR A 356 -5.74 18.15 13.39
N LYS A 357 -4.87 19.16 13.51
CA LYS A 357 -5.04 20.21 14.54
C LYS A 357 -6.26 21.09 14.24
N GLU A 358 -6.51 21.38 12.96
CA GLU A 358 -7.55 22.32 12.53
C GLU A 358 -8.97 21.73 12.54
N VAL A 359 -9.13 20.44 12.20
CA VAL A 359 -10.45 19.81 12.03
C VAL A 359 -10.99 19.25 13.36
N ASP A 360 -12.30 19.04 13.42
CA ASP A 360 -13.00 18.42 14.55
C ASP A 360 -13.26 16.94 14.27
N VAL A 361 -13.53 16.58 13.00
CA VAL A 361 -13.99 15.27 12.58
C VAL A 361 -13.19 14.80 11.38
N VAL A 362 -12.77 13.52 11.40
CA VAL A 362 -12.13 12.87 10.26
C VAL A 362 -13.00 11.71 9.79
N ILE A 363 -13.28 11.65 8.50
CA ILE A 363 -14.18 10.67 7.87
C ILE A 363 -13.38 9.74 6.96
N CYS A 364 -13.63 8.44 7.07
CA CYS A 364 -13.13 7.43 6.13
C CYS A 364 -14.30 6.59 5.61
N ALA A 365 -14.74 6.88 4.39
CA ALA A 365 -15.88 6.22 3.75
C ALA A 365 -15.49 5.03 2.86
N SER A 366 -14.28 4.49 3.01
CA SER A 366 -13.75 3.43 2.14
C SER A 366 -14.66 2.23 2.06
N LYS A 367 -14.86 1.69 0.85
CA LYS A 367 -15.58 0.43 0.63
C LYS A 367 -14.83 -0.77 1.21
N GLU A 368 -13.50 -0.70 1.15
CA GLU A 368 -12.58 -1.66 1.75
C GLU A 368 -11.26 -0.99 2.12
N ASP A 369 -10.87 -1.03 3.39
CA ASP A 369 -9.57 -0.57 3.87
C ASP A 369 -9.16 -1.38 5.11
N CYS A 370 -8.02 -2.03 5.06
CA CYS A 370 -7.64 -3.00 6.08
C CYS A 370 -7.41 -2.38 7.45
N LEU A 371 -6.77 -1.23 7.53
CA LEU A 371 -6.63 -0.40 8.73
C LEU A 371 -6.10 0.98 8.30
N PRO A 372 -6.97 1.96 8.03
CA PRO A 372 -6.52 3.25 7.50
C PRO A 372 -5.69 4.03 8.51
N VAL A 373 -4.44 4.34 8.16
CA VAL A 373 -3.50 5.09 9.02
C VAL A 373 -4.07 6.45 9.43
N VAL A 374 -4.78 7.10 8.53
CA VAL A 374 -5.40 8.41 8.78
C VAL A 374 -6.41 8.39 9.94
N MET A 375 -7.10 7.27 10.16
CA MET A 375 -8.03 7.12 11.27
C MET A 375 -7.28 6.94 12.59
N THR A 376 -6.25 6.11 12.60
CA THR A 376 -5.39 5.90 13.77
C THR A 376 -4.70 7.21 14.18
N GLU A 377 -4.22 7.99 13.20
CA GLU A 377 -3.65 9.31 13.44
C GLU A 377 -4.67 10.31 13.96
N ALA A 378 -5.89 10.33 13.41
CA ALA A 378 -6.96 11.20 13.89
C ALA A 378 -7.32 10.90 15.35
N MET A 379 -7.37 9.62 15.74
CA MET A 379 -7.56 9.21 17.15
C MET A 379 -6.44 9.72 18.05
N MET A 380 -5.18 9.66 17.60
CA MET A 380 -4.03 10.22 18.34
C MET A 380 -4.23 11.71 18.64
N TYR A 381 -4.82 12.46 17.70
CA TYR A 381 -5.14 13.89 17.85
C TYR A 381 -6.48 14.15 18.55
N GLU A 382 -7.09 13.16 19.19
CA GLU A 382 -8.41 13.25 19.88
C GLU A 382 -9.54 13.73 18.95
N LYS A 383 -9.43 13.48 17.64
CA LYS A 383 -10.48 13.86 16.71
C LYS A 383 -11.59 12.82 16.71
N VAL A 384 -12.82 13.27 16.51
CA VAL A 384 -13.92 12.36 16.28
C VAL A 384 -13.71 11.69 14.93
N ILE A 385 -13.79 10.38 14.94
CA ILE A 385 -13.68 9.60 13.72
C ILE A 385 -15.04 9.06 13.29
N ILE A 386 -15.28 9.10 11.99
CA ILE A 386 -16.41 8.41 11.36
C ILE A 386 -15.83 7.46 10.31
N CYS A 387 -16.09 6.18 10.43
CA CYS A 387 -15.62 5.20 9.45
C CYS A 387 -16.75 4.32 8.93
N SER A 388 -16.60 3.83 7.70
CA SER A 388 -17.49 2.81 7.18
C SER A 388 -17.21 1.45 7.83
N ASP A 389 -18.18 0.54 7.83
CA ASP A 389 -18.04 -0.87 8.21
C ASP A 389 -17.11 -1.66 7.28
N GLY A 390 -16.71 -1.07 6.15
CA GLY A 390 -15.70 -1.60 5.22
C GLY A 390 -14.25 -1.37 5.66
N THR A 391 -14.00 -0.80 6.84
CA THR A 391 -12.66 -0.48 7.33
C THR A 391 -12.29 -1.27 8.57
N GLY A 392 -11.01 -1.67 8.70
CA GLY A 392 -10.51 -2.33 9.90
C GLY A 392 -10.59 -1.46 11.16
N THR A 393 -10.74 -0.15 11.02
CA THR A 393 -11.00 0.76 12.15
C THR A 393 -12.34 0.41 12.83
N ALA A 394 -13.36 0.03 12.06
CA ALA A 394 -14.66 -0.39 12.60
C ALA A 394 -14.58 -1.64 13.50
N GLU A 395 -13.51 -2.44 13.37
CA GLU A 395 -13.31 -3.64 14.21
C GLU A 395 -12.78 -3.30 15.61
N VAL A 396 -12.21 -2.12 15.81
CA VAL A 396 -11.51 -1.75 17.05
C VAL A 396 -12.22 -0.67 17.86
N ILE A 397 -13.16 0.06 17.27
CA ILE A 397 -13.92 1.11 17.95
C ILE A 397 -15.33 0.64 18.33
N ARG A 398 -15.90 1.21 19.38
CA ARG A 398 -17.30 1.05 19.76
C ARG A 398 -18.10 2.21 19.17
N ASN A 399 -19.13 1.88 18.37
CA ASN A 399 -19.98 2.86 17.71
C ASN A 399 -20.66 3.78 18.72
N GLY A 400 -20.57 5.11 18.51
CA GLY A 400 -21.11 6.16 19.37
C GLY A 400 -20.32 6.38 20.68
N VAL A 401 -19.24 5.63 20.95
CA VAL A 401 -18.45 5.73 22.18
C VAL A 401 -17.01 6.18 21.92
N ASP A 402 -16.33 5.56 20.96
CA ASP A 402 -14.93 5.83 20.61
C ASP A 402 -14.81 6.49 19.23
N GLY A 403 -15.90 6.56 18.49
CA GLY A 403 -16.06 7.03 17.14
C GLY A 403 -17.40 6.59 16.60
N PHE A 404 -17.66 6.83 15.32
CA PHE A 404 -18.90 6.42 14.66
C PHE A 404 -18.62 5.45 13.52
N ILE A 405 -19.53 4.49 13.35
CA ILE A 405 -19.51 3.50 12.27
C ILE A 405 -20.80 3.66 11.47
N PHE A 406 -20.69 3.67 10.15
CA PHE A 406 -21.84 3.64 9.24
C PHE A 406 -21.67 2.56 8.18
N GLN A 407 -22.77 2.11 7.61
CA GLN A 407 -22.76 1.13 6.53
C GLN A 407 -22.16 1.78 5.26
N LYS A 408 -21.14 1.17 4.68
CA LYS A 408 -20.48 1.67 3.45
C LYS A 408 -21.48 1.94 2.33
N GLY A 409 -21.39 3.11 1.71
CA GLY A 409 -22.33 3.58 0.69
C GLY A 409 -23.65 4.12 1.23
N ASN A 410 -23.91 4.08 2.55
CA ASN A 410 -25.12 4.63 3.15
C ASN A 410 -24.93 6.13 3.47
N ILE A 411 -25.09 6.96 2.44
CA ILE A 411 -24.95 8.42 2.53
C ILE A 411 -25.94 9.03 3.54
N LYS A 412 -27.14 8.42 3.72
CA LYS A 412 -28.12 8.90 4.67
C LYS A 412 -27.64 8.72 6.11
N GLU A 413 -27.13 7.55 6.44
CA GLU A 413 -26.58 7.27 7.78
C GLU A 413 -25.40 8.15 8.10
N LEU A 414 -24.48 8.36 7.12
CA LEU A 414 -23.38 9.29 7.25
C LEU A 414 -23.89 10.74 7.51
N PHE A 415 -24.91 11.18 6.77
CA PHE A 415 -25.55 12.47 7.01
C PHE A 415 -26.12 12.58 8.43
N ASP A 416 -26.85 11.56 8.91
CA ASP A 416 -27.48 11.56 10.22
C ASP A 416 -26.43 11.60 11.35
N ILE A 417 -25.32 10.89 11.21
CA ILE A 417 -24.18 10.94 12.14
C ILE A 417 -23.54 12.32 12.16
N CYS A 418 -23.23 12.89 10.98
CA CYS A 418 -22.64 14.23 10.90
C CYS A 418 -23.58 15.29 11.49
N LYS A 419 -24.88 15.18 11.26
CA LYS A 419 -25.90 16.05 11.86
C LYS A 419 -25.88 15.95 13.38
N TYR A 420 -25.89 14.73 13.94
CA TYR A 420 -25.78 14.51 15.38
C TYR A 420 -24.53 15.19 15.98
N ILE A 421 -23.38 15.05 15.30
CA ILE A 421 -22.12 15.66 15.77
C ILE A 421 -22.20 17.19 15.80
N ILE A 422 -22.83 17.79 14.79
CA ILE A 422 -22.99 19.26 14.73
C ILE A 422 -23.88 19.75 15.86
N GLU A 423 -24.99 19.05 16.13
CA GLU A 423 -25.98 19.44 17.15
C GLU A 423 -25.51 19.15 18.58
N ASN A 424 -24.63 18.17 18.79
CA ASN A 424 -24.17 17.73 20.12
C ASN A 424 -22.67 17.94 20.35
N LYS A 425 -22.14 19.08 19.96
CA LYS A 425 -20.71 19.39 19.88
C LYS A 425 -19.93 19.15 21.21
N GLN A 426 -20.57 19.26 22.38
CA GLN A 426 -19.90 19.02 23.65
C GLN A 426 -19.68 17.52 23.94
N ASP A 427 -20.65 16.69 23.62
CA ASP A 427 -20.60 15.24 23.87
C ASP A 427 -19.58 14.56 22.94
N VAL A 428 -19.41 15.11 21.75
CA VAL A 428 -18.48 14.66 20.73
C VAL A 428 -17.02 14.74 21.18
N LYS A 429 -16.66 15.69 22.06
CA LYS A 429 -15.31 15.78 22.66
C LYS A 429 -14.93 14.56 23.48
N ILE A 430 -15.90 13.98 24.17
CA ILE A 430 -15.70 12.78 24.97
C ILE A 430 -15.39 11.58 24.05
N ILE A 431 -16.08 11.51 22.91
CA ILE A 431 -15.88 10.46 21.90
C ILE A 431 -14.46 10.53 21.32
N GLY A 432 -13.97 11.71 20.94
CA GLY A 432 -12.59 11.87 20.47
C GLY A 432 -11.54 11.45 21.50
N LYS A 433 -11.76 11.82 22.77
CA LYS A 433 -10.87 11.38 23.89
C LYS A 433 -10.91 9.87 24.11
N ASN A 434 -12.07 9.26 23.96
CA ASN A 434 -12.20 7.79 24.05
C ASN A 434 -11.48 7.12 22.86
N GLY A 435 -11.61 7.67 21.65
CA GLY A 435 -10.85 7.22 20.49
C GLY A 435 -9.34 7.20 20.74
N LYS A 436 -8.80 8.23 21.40
CA LYS A 436 -7.38 8.25 21.79
C LYS A 436 -7.01 7.10 22.74
N LYS A 437 -7.88 6.71 23.66
CA LYS A 437 -7.63 5.54 24.54
C LYS A 437 -7.58 4.22 23.72
N VAL A 438 -8.43 4.09 22.70
CA VAL A 438 -8.37 2.94 21.77
C VAL A 438 -7.05 2.95 21.03
N PHE A 439 -6.61 4.11 20.54
CA PHE A 439 -5.30 4.27 19.91
C PHE A 439 -4.16 3.82 20.85
N GLN A 440 -4.13 4.28 22.09
CA GLN A 440 -3.14 3.89 23.10
C GLN A 440 -3.16 2.38 23.37
N TRP A 441 -4.34 1.76 23.41
CA TRP A 441 -4.47 0.32 23.58
C TRP A 441 -3.95 -0.47 22.37
N ILE A 442 -4.14 0.02 21.14
CA ILE A 442 -3.55 -0.59 19.94
C ILE A 442 -2.02 -0.54 20.04
N VAL A 443 -1.44 0.59 20.46
CA VAL A 443 0.00 0.76 20.67
C VAL A 443 0.53 -0.21 21.74
N LEU A 444 -0.15 -0.31 22.90
CA LEU A 444 0.27 -1.17 24.00
C LEU A 444 0.19 -2.67 23.70
N LYS A 445 -0.70 -3.12 22.77
CA LYS A 445 -0.75 -4.52 22.34
C LYS A 445 0.43 -4.96 21.47
N THR A 446 1.21 -4.02 20.96
CA THR A 446 2.44 -4.32 20.20
C THR A 446 3.66 -4.51 21.09
N ASP A 447 3.53 -4.32 22.42
CA ASP A 447 4.61 -4.47 23.39
C ASP A 447 4.82 -5.91 23.90
N TYR A 448 4.28 -6.95 23.17
CA TYR A 448 4.47 -8.37 23.53
C TYR A 448 5.00 -9.19 22.37
#